data_bfe9dbfb6fda01c4442fd9c138b341c2
#
_entry.id   bfe9dbfb6fda01c4442fd9c138b341c2
#
_cell.length_a   1.000
_cell.length_b   1.000
_cell.length_c   1.000
_cell.angle_alpha   90.00
_cell.angle_beta   90.00
_cell.angle_gamma   90.00
#
_symmetry.space_group_name_H-M   'P 1'
#
loop_
_entity.id
_entity.type
_entity.pdbx_description
1 polymer ?
#
loop_
_entity_poly.entity_id
_entity_poly.type
_entity_poly.pdbx_seq_one_letter_code
_entity_poly.pdbx_strand_id
1 'polypeptide(L)'
;MASKETDPDQSRPTTFIEREGTTLKAALDIARKFGTVRDSVLPFASGKLFPGDAKTFYAIAAQLRISMYFNLGTDAGKWRTWLATSGPILTRLDVDATWDGAEQTKGKLDTYQPGTTRGGHAVAFVGYTSHRFIVRNSWGPTWGDKGFGYASLDYAAAAFTEAYGVVL
;
A
#
# COMPACT_ATOMS: atom_id res chain seq x y z
N MET A 1 2.49 4.27 -12.25
CA MET A 1 3.05 4.91 -13.43
C MET A 1 3.65 6.27 -13.11
N ALA A 2 2.87 7.27 -12.69
CA ALA A 2 3.43 8.59 -12.40
C ALA A 2 4.59 8.60 -11.39
N SER A 3 4.60 7.71 -10.40
CA SER A 3 5.74 7.56 -9.48
C SER A 3 7.01 7.03 -10.16
N LYS A 4 6.87 6.36 -11.28
CA LYS A 4 8.00 5.86 -12.08
C LYS A 4 8.46 6.87 -13.14
N GLU A 5 7.60 7.78 -13.56
CA GLU A 5 7.99 8.91 -14.43
C GLU A 5 8.94 9.89 -13.73
N THR A 6 9.03 9.85 -12.41
CA THR A 6 10.01 10.62 -11.63
C THR A 6 11.32 9.87 -11.37
N ASP A 7 11.48 8.65 -11.89
CA ASP A 7 12.74 7.92 -11.83
C ASP A 7 13.80 8.66 -12.65
N PRO A 8 15.00 8.91 -12.09
CA PRO A 8 16.08 9.62 -12.80
C PRO A 8 16.57 8.91 -14.05
N ASP A 9 16.35 7.60 -14.18
CA ASP A 9 16.70 6.86 -15.41
C ASP A 9 15.55 6.87 -16.42
N GLN A 10 15.45 7.97 -17.16
CA GLN A 10 14.49 8.13 -18.26
C GLN A 10 14.96 7.57 -19.59
N SER A 11 16.16 6.99 -19.66
CA SER A 11 16.75 6.46 -20.89
C SER A 11 15.99 5.25 -21.48
N ARG A 12 15.11 4.65 -20.69
CA ARG A 12 14.30 3.48 -21.08
C ARG A 12 12.85 3.62 -20.59
N PRO A 13 12.04 4.48 -21.20
CA PRO A 13 10.66 4.74 -20.73
C PRO A 13 9.77 3.48 -20.72
N THR A 14 10.01 2.49 -21.56
CA THR A 14 9.30 1.21 -21.56
C THR A 14 9.58 0.36 -20.33
N THR A 15 10.72 0.54 -19.66
CA THR A 15 11.05 -0.20 -18.44
C THR A 15 10.35 0.34 -17.20
N PHE A 16 9.75 1.52 -17.25
CA PHE A 16 9.00 2.09 -16.13
C PHE A 16 7.79 1.26 -15.74
N ILE A 17 7.15 0.61 -16.70
CA ILE A 17 5.98 -0.21 -16.45
C ILE A 17 6.39 -1.62 -16.01
N GLU A 18 7.53 -2.07 -16.51
CA GLU A 18 8.05 -3.43 -16.28
C GLU A 18 8.86 -3.53 -14.99
N ARG A 19 9.41 -2.43 -14.48
CA ARG A 19 10.12 -2.41 -13.20
C ARG A 19 9.16 -2.56 -12.04
N GLU A 20 9.38 -3.59 -11.25
CA GLU A 20 8.65 -3.81 -10.01
C GLU A 20 9.02 -2.76 -8.94
N GLY A 21 8.00 -2.40 -8.17
CA GLY A 21 8.16 -1.61 -6.97
C GLY A 21 8.36 -0.11 -7.16
N THR A 22 8.05 0.58 -6.08
CA THR A 22 8.32 2.01 -5.85
C THR A 22 8.32 2.23 -4.34
N THR A 23 8.75 3.39 -3.86
CA THR A 23 8.66 3.71 -2.44
C THR A 23 7.27 4.26 -2.10
N LEU A 24 6.78 4.03 -0.86
CA LEU A 24 5.51 4.60 -0.41
C LEU A 24 5.53 6.12 -0.51
N LYS A 25 6.66 6.74 -0.14
CA LYS A 25 6.81 8.20 -0.21
C LYS A 25 6.66 8.71 -1.64
N ALA A 26 7.29 8.08 -2.63
CA ALA A 26 7.15 8.50 -4.03
C ALA A 26 5.69 8.37 -4.53
N ALA A 27 5.00 7.29 -4.16
CA ALA A 27 3.59 7.11 -4.49
C ALA A 27 2.70 8.19 -3.85
N LEU A 28 2.95 8.54 -2.58
CA LEU A 28 2.23 9.59 -1.87
C LEU A 28 2.51 10.99 -2.42
N ASP A 29 3.76 11.29 -2.81
CA ASP A 29 4.11 12.55 -3.45
C ASP A 29 3.37 12.74 -4.78
N ILE A 30 3.25 11.66 -5.57
CA ILE A 30 2.44 11.66 -6.80
C ILE A 30 0.95 11.83 -6.50
N ALA A 31 0.42 11.10 -5.54
CA ALA A 31 -0.99 11.22 -5.14
C ALA A 31 -1.32 12.63 -4.63
N ARG A 32 -0.39 13.30 -3.96
CA ARG A 32 -0.53 14.68 -3.52
C ARG A 32 -0.40 15.69 -4.67
N LYS A 33 0.56 15.50 -5.56
CA LYS A 33 0.85 16.44 -6.64
C LYS A 33 -0.15 16.34 -7.78
N PHE A 34 -0.44 15.12 -8.23
CA PHE A 34 -1.22 14.85 -9.43
C PHE A 34 -2.57 14.17 -9.15
N GLY A 35 -2.68 13.47 -8.03
CA GLY A 35 -3.84 12.67 -7.69
C GLY A 35 -3.71 11.21 -8.08
N THR A 36 -4.82 10.49 -7.95
CA THR A 36 -4.96 9.08 -8.30
C THR A 36 -6.20 8.88 -9.18
N VAL A 37 -6.31 7.73 -9.83
CA VAL A 37 -7.51 7.37 -10.59
C VAL A 37 -8.15 6.12 -10.02
N ARG A 38 -9.46 5.99 -10.20
CA ARG A 38 -10.20 4.77 -9.84
C ARG A 38 -9.77 3.61 -10.74
N ASP A 39 -9.85 2.39 -10.23
CA ASP A 39 -9.58 1.17 -10.99
C ASP A 39 -10.48 1.06 -12.25
N SER A 40 -11.71 1.58 -12.19
CA SER A 40 -12.60 1.67 -13.35
C SER A 40 -12.10 2.56 -14.50
N VAL A 41 -11.19 3.50 -14.21
CA VAL A 41 -10.57 4.40 -15.20
C VAL A 41 -9.29 3.80 -15.77
N LEU A 42 -8.49 3.19 -14.91
CA LEU A 42 -7.25 2.51 -15.29
C LEU A 42 -7.08 1.25 -14.44
N PRO A 43 -7.59 0.10 -14.89
CA PRO A 43 -7.52 -1.15 -14.15
C PRO A 43 -6.08 -1.56 -13.87
N PHE A 44 -5.75 -1.78 -12.60
CA PHE A 44 -4.41 -2.18 -12.16
C PHE A 44 -3.96 -3.49 -12.83
N ALA A 45 -4.87 -4.46 -12.89
CA ALA A 45 -4.58 -5.78 -13.47
C ALA A 45 -4.32 -5.76 -14.99
N SER A 46 -4.67 -4.66 -15.67
CA SER A 46 -4.49 -4.59 -17.14
C SER A 46 -3.02 -4.44 -17.55
N GLY A 47 -2.16 -3.92 -16.68
CA GLY A 47 -0.76 -3.56 -17.00
C GLY A 47 -0.63 -2.53 -18.13
N LYS A 48 -1.74 -1.92 -18.56
CA LYS A 48 -1.79 -0.99 -19.70
C LYS A 48 -1.69 0.45 -19.24
N LEU A 49 -1.21 1.30 -20.13
CA LEU A 49 -1.28 2.75 -19.96
C LEU A 49 -2.71 3.25 -20.20
N PHE A 50 -3.03 4.42 -19.65
CA PHE A 50 -4.26 5.11 -19.97
C PHE A 50 -4.31 5.37 -21.49
N PRO A 51 -5.40 4.99 -22.19
CA PRO A 51 -5.47 5.05 -23.65
C PRO A 51 -5.70 6.47 -24.19
N GLY A 52 -6.06 7.44 -23.35
CA GLY A 52 -6.29 8.84 -23.71
C GLY A 52 -5.01 9.70 -23.61
N ASP A 53 -5.18 10.99 -23.81
CA ASP A 53 -4.10 11.94 -23.65
C ASP A 53 -3.75 12.23 -22.17
N ALA A 54 -2.51 12.66 -21.93
CA ALA A 54 -2.00 12.91 -20.59
C ALA A 54 -2.78 14.02 -19.85
N LYS A 55 -3.27 15.04 -20.55
CA LYS A 55 -4.03 16.14 -19.90
C LYS A 55 -5.34 15.62 -19.33
N THR A 56 -6.06 14.81 -20.10
CA THR A 56 -7.29 14.16 -19.65
C THR A 56 -7.02 13.24 -18.46
N PHE A 57 -5.96 12.44 -18.52
CA PHE A 57 -5.58 11.57 -17.40
C PHE A 57 -5.33 12.36 -16.12
N TYR A 58 -4.51 13.40 -16.18
CA TYR A 58 -4.19 14.22 -15.01
C TYR A 58 -5.38 15.05 -14.52
N ALA A 59 -6.29 15.48 -15.40
CA ALA A 59 -7.52 16.15 -15.00
C ALA A 59 -8.45 15.22 -14.20
N ILE A 60 -8.57 13.97 -14.59
CA ILE A 60 -9.33 12.95 -13.84
C ILE A 60 -8.62 12.65 -12.51
N ALA A 61 -7.31 12.42 -12.53
CA ALA A 61 -6.52 12.11 -11.35
C ALA A 61 -6.58 13.23 -10.30
N ALA A 62 -6.57 14.49 -10.73
CA ALA A 62 -6.61 15.66 -9.85
C ALA A 62 -7.87 15.75 -8.99
N GLN A 63 -8.96 15.06 -9.36
CA GLN A 63 -10.19 14.98 -8.57
C GLN A 63 -10.03 14.11 -7.30
N LEU A 64 -9.00 13.27 -7.25
CA LEU A 64 -8.71 12.35 -6.15
C LEU A 64 -7.30 12.61 -5.61
N ARG A 65 -7.01 13.84 -5.27
CA ARG A 65 -5.73 14.24 -4.65
C ARG A 65 -5.82 14.10 -3.14
N ILE A 66 -4.74 13.62 -2.56
CA ILE A 66 -4.55 13.75 -1.12
C ILE A 66 -4.07 15.18 -0.81
N SER A 67 -4.51 15.75 0.31
CA SER A 67 -4.08 17.08 0.74
C SER A 67 -2.70 17.03 1.41
N MET A 68 -2.50 16.04 2.28
CA MET A 68 -1.24 15.85 3.00
C MET A 68 -1.08 14.40 3.47
N TYR A 69 0.12 14.05 3.90
CA TYR A 69 0.40 12.79 4.58
C TYR A 69 1.43 13.00 5.69
N PHE A 70 1.40 12.13 6.69
CA PHE A 70 2.26 12.17 7.86
C PHE A 70 3.01 10.84 8.02
N ASN A 71 4.31 10.90 8.21
CA ASN A 71 5.08 9.72 8.59
C ASN A 71 4.80 9.39 10.07
N LEU A 72 4.18 8.26 10.31
CA LEU A 72 3.82 7.78 11.65
C LEU A 72 4.93 6.92 12.28
N GLY A 73 5.99 6.63 11.52
CA GLY A 73 7.06 5.72 11.94
C GLY A 73 6.56 4.31 12.20
N THR A 74 7.16 3.63 13.17
CA THR A 74 6.87 2.25 13.55
C THR A 74 6.16 2.12 14.92
N ASP A 75 5.59 3.20 15.42
CA ASP A 75 4.92 3.24 16.72
C ASP A 75 3.45 2.78 16.60
N ALA A 76 3.16 1.61 17.12
CA ALA A 76 1.81 1.02 17.11
C ALA A 76 0.76 1.88 17.85
N GLY A 77 1.15 2.65 18.84
CA GLY A 77 0.28 3.59 19.55
C GLY A 77 -0.17 4.74 18.65
N LYS A 78 0.76 5.30 17.88
CA LYS A 78 0.47 6.33 16.87
C LYS A 78 -0.44 5.77 15.77
N TRP A 79 -0.22 4.52 15.31
CA TRP A 79 -1.08 3.88 14.32
C TRP A 79 -2.51 3.73 14.82
N ARG A 80 -2.70 3.27 16.06
CA ARG A 80 -4.04 3.16 16.67
C ARG A 80 -4.73 4.50 16.81
N THR A 81 -4.00 5.51 17.28
CA THR A 81 -4.54 6.87 17.39
C THR A 81 -4.99 7.40 16.03
N TRP A 82 -4.15 7.25 15.01
CA TRP A 82 -4.48 7.68 13.65
C TRP A 82 -5.71 6.94 13.10
N LEU A 83 -5.74 5.61 13.21
CA LEU A 83 -6.87 4.78 12.76
C LEU A 83 -8.19 5.15 13.46
N ALA A 84 -8.12 5.55 14.74
CA ALA A 84 -9.30 5.94 15.50
C ALA A 84 -9.83 7.33 15.15
N THR A 85 -8.97 8.25 14.69
CA THR A 85 -9.32 9.68 14.53
C THR A 85 -9.32 10.17 13.09
N SER A 86 -8.54 9.53 12.21
CA SER A 86 -8.22 10.09 10.89
C SER A 86 -8.44 9.12 9.73
N GLY A 87 -8.48 7.81 9.99
CA GLY A 87 -8.78 6.80 8.96
C GLY A 87 -7.61 5.88 8.60
N PRO A 88 -7.62 5.27 7.41
CA PRO A 88 -6.63 4.28 7.00
C PRO A 88 -5.20 4.81 6.95
N ILE A 89 -4.25 3.87 7.12
CA ILE A 89 -2.81 4.11 7.06
C ILE A 89 -2.25 3.32 5.88
N LEU A 90 -1.51 3.96 4.99
CA LEU A 90 -0.70 3.27 3.99
C LEU A 90 0.59 2.77 4.66
N THR A 91 0.87 1.49 4.55
CA THR A 91 2.02 0.90 5.23
C THR A 91 2.84 0.00 4.31
N ARG A 92 4.11 -0.21 4.68
CA ARG A 92 5.01 -1.18 4.07
C ARG A 92 5.44 -2.20 5.13
N LEU A 93 5.50 -3.45 4.71
CA LEU A 93 6.08 -4.52 5.51
C LEU A 93 7.04 -5.35 4.66
N ASP A 94 7.84 -6.17 5.32
CA ASP A 94 8.58 -7.25 4.69
C ASP A 94 7.75 -8.53 4.76
N VAL A 95 7.29 -9.02 3.60
CA VAL A 95 6.46 -10.22 3.48
C VAL A 95 7.29 -11.46 3.81
N ASP A 96 6.80 -12.29 4.70
CA ASP A 96 7.39 -13.57 5.11
C ASP A 96 6.50 -14.77 4.72
N ALA A 97 6.94 -16.00 5.01
CA ALA A 97 6.19 -17.21 4.69
C ALA A 97 4.81 -17.31 5.38
N THR A 98 4.53 -16.51 6.41
CA THR A 98 3.20 -16.48 7.07
C THR A 98 2.11 -16.04 6.09
N TRP A 99 2.46 -15.24 5.07
CA TRP A 99 1.51 -14.76 4.06
C TRP A 99 1.06 -15.84 3.07
N ASP A 100 1.86 -16.88 2.85
CA ASP A 100 1.52 -17.98 1.94
C ASP A 100 0.36 -18.82 2.50
N GLY A 101 0.33 -18.98 3.83
CA GLY A 101 -0.71 -19.71 4.53
C GLY A 101 -1.92 -18.85 4.93
N ALA A 102 -2.01 -17.60 4.49
CA ALA A 102 -3.03 -16.66 4.97
C ALA A 102 -4.46 -17.09 4.62
N GLU A 103 -4.68 -17.76 3.49
CA GLU A 103 -6.00 -18.29 3.12
C GLU A 103 -6.47 -19.33 4.13
N GLN A 104 -5.62 -20.32 4.48
CA GLN A 104 -5.92 -21.40 5.41
C GLN A 104 -6.13 -20.89 6.84
N THR A 105 -5.39 -19.86 7.22
CA THR A 105 -5.49 -19.24 8.56
C THR A 105 -6.56 -18.15 8.64
N LYS A 106 -7.29 -17.90 7.55
CA LYS A 106 -8.24 -16.77 7.44
C LYS A 106 -7.59 -15.44 7.81
N GLY A 107 -6.43 -15.19 7.22
CA GLY A 107 -5.70 -13.94 7.35
C GLY A 107 -4.95 -13.74 8.67
N LYS A 108 -4.83 -14.75 9.55
CA LYS A 108 -4.05 -14.59 10.80
C LYS A 108 -2.56 -14.47 10.52
N LEU A 109 -1.97 -13.38 10.96
CA LEU A 109 -0.54 -13.08 10.87
C LEU A 109 -0.02 -12.95 12.32
N ASP A 110 0.40 -14.07 12.91
CA ASP A 110 0.71 -14.13 14.33
C ASP A 110 2.20 -14.08 14.65
N THR A 111 3.03 -14.79 13.87
CA THR A 111 4.46 -14.89 14.11
C THR A 111 5.24 -14.53 12.88
N TYR A 112 6.05 -13.47 12.97
CA TYR A 112 6.93 -13.04 11.90
C TYR A 112 8.15 -13.98 11.77
N GLN A 113 8.48 -14.34 10.54
CA GLN A 113 9.54 -15.28 10.18
C GLN A 113 10.62 -14.58 9.34
N PRO A 114 11.53 -13.80 9.94
CA PRO A 114 12.46 -12.92 9.21
C PRO A 114 13.39 -13.68 8.24
N GLY A 115 13.70 -14.94 8.53
CA GLY A 115 14.52 -15.79 7.64
C GLY A 115 13.81 -16.21 6.34
N THR A 116 12.53 -15.93 6.18
CA THR A 116 11.72 -16.32 5.01
C THR A 116 11.22 -15.11 4.22
N THR A 117 11.74 -13.92 4.48
CA THR A 117 11.32 -12.68 3.80
C THR A 117 11.55 -12.74 2.30
N ARG A 118 10.58 -12.21 1.54
CA ARG A 118 10.57 -12.19 0.07
C ARG A 118 10.65 -10.80 -0.52
N GLY A 119 10.61 -9.77 0.32
CA GLY A 119 10.69 -8.36 -0.09
C GLY A 119 9.59 -7.50 0.49
N GLY A 120 9.67 -6.21 0.18
CA GLY A 120 8.72 -5.22 0.66
C GLY A 120 7.40 -5.26 -0.08
N HIS A 121 6.30 -5.08 0.65
CA HIS A 121 4.95 -5.02 0.11
C HIS A 121 4.16 -3.87 0.72
N ALA A 122 3.36 -3.19 -0.11
CA ALA A 122 2.51 -2.10 0.30
C ALA A 122 1.08 -2.60 0.58
N VAL A 123 0.56 -2.29 1.76
CA VAL A 123 -0.81 -2.60 2.16
C VAL A 123 -1.40 -1.44 2.96
N ALA A 124 -2.66 -1.53 3.36
CA ALA A 124 -3.26 -0.55 4.25
C ALA A 124 -3.67 -1.18 5.59
N PHE A 125 -3.39 -0.48 6.69
CA PHE A 125 -4.16 -0.70 7.91
C PHE A 125 -5.49 0.04 7.79
N VAL A 126 -6.60 -0.69 7.99
CA VAL A 126 -7.95 -0.15 7.86
C VAL A 126 -8.73 -0.18 9.16
N GLY A 127 -8.14 -0.69 10.22
CA GLY A 127 -8.71 -0.77 11.56
C GLY A 127 -7.82 -1.54 12.51
N TYR A 128 -8.32 -1.70 13.72
CA TYR A 128 -7.65 -2.49 14.77
C TYR A 128 -8.65 -3.06 15.77
N THR A 129 -8.21 -4.07 16.49
CA THR A 129 -8.84 -4.59 17.71
C THR A 129 -7.92 -4.38 18.91
N SER A 130 -8.29 -4.87 20.09
CA SER A 130 -7.40 -4.86 21.26
C SER A 130 -6.04 -5.54 21.00
N HIS A 131 -6.00 -6.53 20.10
CA HIS A 131 -4.84 -7.42 19.92
C HIS A 131 -4.29 -7.46 18.49
N ARG A 132 -4.96 -6.82 17.50
CA ARG A 132 -4.59 -6.96 16.09
C ARG A 132 -4.80 -5.66 15.32
N PHE A 133 -3.99 -5.47 14.27
CA PHE A 133 -4.28 -4.55 13.19
C PHE A 133 -4.99 -5.29 12.06
N ILE A 134 -5.97 -4.63 11.44
CA ILE A 134 -6.69 -5.15 10.27
C ILE A 134 -5.99 -4.63 9.03
N VAL A 135 -5.44 -5.55 8.26
CA VAL A 135 -4.68 -5.30 7.03
C VAL A 135 -5.60 -5.48 5.81
N ARG A 136 -5.67 -4.50 4.94
CA ARG A 136 -6.26 -4.65 3.60
C ARG A 136 -5.16 -4.90 2.59
N ASN A 137 -5.20 -6.08 1.93
CA ASN A 137 -4.25 -6.47 0.90
C ASN A 137 -4.83 -6.24 -0.51
N SER A 138 -3.96 -6.16 -1.52
CA SER A 138 -4.31 -6.00 -2.94
C SER A 138 -4.29 -7.29 -3.76
N TRP A 139 -4.04 -8.45 -3.13
CA TRP A 139 -3.90 -9.74 -3.83
C TRP A 139 -5.23 -10.45 -4.14
N GLY A 140 -6.34 -9.72 -4.02
CA GLY A 140 -7.67 -10.23 -4.34
C GLY A 140 -8.40 -10.88 -3.16
N PRO A 141 -9.67 -11.29 -3.39
CA PRO A 141 -10.55 -11.77 -2.32
C PRO A 141 -10.26 -13.21 -1.85
N THR A 142 -9.42 -13.94 -2.56
CA THR A 142 -9.03 -15.30 -2.17
C THR A 142 -7.90 -15.30 -1.14
N TRP A 143 -7.13 -14.22 -1.03
CA TRP A 143 -6.09 -14.10 -0.02
C TRP A 143 -6.70 -13.78 1.35
N GLY A 144 -6.23 -14.48 2.39
CA GLY A 144 -6.62 -14.23 3.77
C GLY A 144 -8.12 -14.42 4.03
N ASP A 145 -8.73 -13.48 4.73
CA ASP A 145 -10.18 -13.41 4.91
C ASP A 145 -10.77 -12.38 3.93
N LYS A 146 -11.10 -12.83 2.72
CA LYS A 146 -11.68 -11.97 1.65
C LYS A 146 -10.81 -10.75 1.31
N GLY A 147 -9.49 -10.94 1.30
CA GLY A 147 -8.51 -9.90 1.03
C GLY A 147 -8.07 -9.12 2.28
N PHE A 148 -8.47 -9.57 3.47
CA PHE A 148 -8.03 -9.00 4.73
C PHE A 148 -7.10 -9.94 5.49
N GLY A 149 -6.18 -9.33 6.24
CA GLY A 149 -5.31 -9.99 7.21
C GLY A 149 -5.46 -9.37 8.59
N TYR A 150 -5.02 -10.12 9.60
CA TYR A 150 -5.13 -9.72 11.00
C TYR A 150 -3.78 -9.91 11.68
N ALA A 151 -2.95 -8.86 11.62
CA ALA A 151 -1.62 -8.86 12.19
C ALA A 151 -1.68 -8.70 13.71
N SER A 152 -1.11 -9.65 14.47
CA SER A 152 -0.91 -9.46 15.90
C SER A 152 -0.04 -8.23 16.18
N LEU A 153 -0.06 -7.70 17.40
CA LEU A 153 0.76 -6.54 17.76
C LEU A 153 2.25 -6.85 17.59
N ASP A 154 2.65 -8.06 17.99
CA ASP A 154 4.05 -8.50 17.89
C ASP A 154 4.46 -8.67 16.41
N TYR A 155 3.58 -9.27 15.60
CA TYR A 155 3.80 -9.38 14.16
C TYR A 155 3.94 -7.99 13.53
N ALA A 156 3.03 -7.08 13.86
CA ALA A 156 3.03 -5.74 13.30
C ALA A 156 4.29 -4.96 13.68
N ALA A 157 4.74 -5.05 14.92
CA ALA A 157 5.96 -4.42 15.40
C ALA A 157 7.23 -4.97 14.72
N ALA A 158 7.23 -6.26 14.36
CA ALA A 158 8.39 -6.92 13.76
C ALA A 158 8.46 -6.76 12.23
N ALA A 159 7.31 -6.80 11.53
CA ALA A 159 7.26 -6.87 10.07
C ALA A 159 7.06 -5.52 9.38
N PHE A 160 6.33 -4.57 10.00
CA PHE A 160 5.97 -3.31 9.35
C PHE A 160 7.03 -2.25 9.59
N THR A 161 7.58 -1.73 8.50
CA THR A 161 8.77 -0.86 8.50
C THR A 161 8.47 0.60 8.20
N GLU A 162 7.32 0.89 7.57
CA GLU A 162 6.88 2.24 7.23
C GLU A 162 5.37 2.38 7.39
N ALA A 163 4.91 3.54 7.86
CA ALA A 163 3.50 3.87 7.99
C ALA A 163 3.24 5.35 7.73
N TYR A 164 2.27 5.62 6.86
CA TYR A 164 1.86 6.98 6.51
C TYR A 164 0.36 7.15 6.70
N GLY A 165 -0.01 8.10 7.56
CA GLY A 165 -1.37 8.59 7.66
C GLY A 165 -1.66 9.55 6.51
N VAL A 166 -2.80 9.39 5.85
CA VAL A 166 -3.18 10.15 4.64
C VAL A 166 -4.43 10.96 4.92
N VAL A 167 -4.42 12.23 4.51
CA VAL A 167 -5.57 13.15 4.57
C VAL A 167 -6.03 13.46 3.14
N LEU A 168 -7.33 13.26 2.89
CA LEU A 168 -7.98 13.57 1.62
C LEU A 168 -8.34 15.05 1.49
#